data_3ac02db521c1c50537f09afe58c84f40
#
_entry.id   3ac02db521c1c50537f09afe58c84f40
#
_cell.length_a   1.000
_cell.length_b   1.000
_cell.length_c   1.000
_cell.angle_alpha   90.00
_cell.angle_beta   90.00
_cell.angle_gamma   90.00
#
_symmetry.space_group_name_H-M   'P 1'
#
loop_
_entity.id
_entity.type
_entity.pdbx_description
1 polymer ?
#
loop_
_entity_poly.entity_id
_entity_poly.type
_entity_poly.pdbx_seq_one_letter_code
_entity_poly.pdbx_strand_id
1 'polypeptide(L)'
;MLDKDREMRSSFKKYLDDGPIDLRACFFGGRTGPISLFYSAKEGEKIAYYDVTSLYPFINVSTKYPVGHPKVHILNENVHWSRPEDNNFDLAILKVFVIPPRSIDVPVLPMKVGEDDERLLFPLCSQCARENPEGGVNENYSCPHTDQQRGWVSTCTSIELNAALEEGYVVTKVFRVLEYDSSDDQLFAPYISEFMAQKIHSSGFDNCMRGNFEKEEEFIKECKEKFGINIERSKMGPNKGKRTQAKLMLNNLWGRFSLRNFGLSQCAITDNPAELHKFYNDKSIEITGLDELTDEILLITYIKKKDWIEEHNCSNVVISLWTTSAARIHLLRAMQKVVRTNGCKLLYTDTDSLIFAHPINNCPLPLGPHLGELTDEYPSHNILEYCCGGAKQYGLKLQRKNQQNVGHEYVLKVRGMTLNWDVLNNQGLQYNTFREQVLSYAKTGENDPIDIIYPNFLRPSIKDGRVTSQPQHKLYKPVVSKGIIRPSDFSVLNFGFVNNRHPRISPP
;
A
#
# COMPACT_ATOMS: atom_id res chain seq x y z
N MET A 1 24.25 28.44 -19.51
CA MET A 1 23.07 28.30 -18.65
C MET A 1 22.84 26.84 -18.23
N LEU A 2 22.83 25.89 -19.17
CA LEU A 2 22.62 24.44 -18.90
C LEU A 2 23.65 23.78 -17.95
N ASP A 3 24.91 24.21 -17.97
CA ASP A 3 25.97 23.63 -17.12
C ASP A 3 25.87 24.10 -15.66
N LYS A 4 25.48 25.36 -15.43
CA LYS A 4 25.25 25.88 -14.06
C LYS A 4 24.05 25.22 -13.38
N ASP A 5 23.02 24.90 -14.15
CA ASP A 5 21.85 24.17 -13.63
C ASP A 5 22.22 22.71 -13.26
N ARG A 6 23.15 22.11 -14.02
CA ARG A 6 23.63 20.75 -13.74
C ARG A 6 24.51 20.71 -12.48
N GLU A 7 25.39 21.68 -12.29
CA GLU A 7 26.24 21.82 -11.08
C GLU A 7 25.37 22.14 -9.85
N MET A 8 24.38 23.02 -9.99
CA MET A 8 23.47 23.37 -8.92
C MET A 8 22.59 22.18 -8.52
N ARG A 9 22.06 21.41 -9.46
CA ARG A 9 21.34 20.16 -9.20
C ARG A 9 22.23 19.09 -8.54
N SER A 10 23.50 18.99 -8.95
CA SER A 10 24.47 18.08 -8.33
C SER A 10 24.79 18.46 -6.89
N SER A 11 24.97 19.76 -6.62
CA SER A 11 25.20 20.29 -5.27
C SER A 11 23.97 20.14 -4.36
N PHE A 12 22.76 20.39 -4.90
CA PHE A 12 21.50 20.16 -4.18
C PHE A 12 21.28 18.68 -3.87
N LYS A 13 21.57 17.78 -4.81
CA LYS A 13 21.48 16.35 -4.60
C LYS A 13 22.40 15.87 -3.48
N LYS A 14 23.64 16.35 -3.46
CA LYS A 14 24.61 16.05 -2.40
C LYS A 14 24.11 16.56 -1.05
N TYR A 15 23.53 17.78 -0.99
CA TYR A 15 22.94 18.33 0.22
C TYR A 15 21.75 17.50 0.72
N LEU A 16 20.87 17.04 -0.19
CA LEU A 16 19.74 16.17 0.16
C LEU A 16 20.21 14.80 0.65
N ASP A 17 21.27 14.25 0.05
CA ASP A 17 21.84 12.97 0.47
C ASP A 17 22.52 13.08 1.83
N ASP A 18 23.29 14.14 2.10
CA ASP A 18 24.00 14.37 3.36
C ASP A 18 23.17 15.12 4.42
N GLY A 19 21.99 15.62 4.05
CA GLY A 19 21.09 16.38 4.94
C GLY A 19 20.42 15.54 6.04
N PRO A 20 19.70 16.19 6.95
CA PRO A 20 18.99 15.51 8.05
C PRO A 20 17.98 14.48 7.51
N ILE A 21 17.60 13.55 8.37
CA ILE A 21 16.54 12.58 8.03
C ILE A 21 15.20 13.31 7.99
N ASP A 22 14.55 13.26 6.82
CA ASP A 22 13.13 13.54 6.73
C ASP A 22 12.36 12.26 7.06
N LEU A 23 11.63 12.26 8.17
CA LEU A 23 10.84 11.12 8.61
C LEU A 23 9.76 10.73 7.58
N ARG A 24 9.26 11.69 6.80
CA ARG A 24 8.27 11.40 5.75
C ARG A 24 8.87 10.73 4.53
N ALA A 25 10.17 10.82 4.31
CA ALA A 25 10.87 10.05 3.29
C ALA A 25 10.91 8.53 3.61
N CYS A 26 10.71 8.16 4.89
CA CYS A 26 10.55 6.77 5.35
C CYS A 26 9.08 6.33 5.40
N PHE A 27 8.12 7.25 5.22
CA PHE A 27 6.71 6.95 5.33
C PHE A 27 6.13 6.49 3.99
N PHE A 28 6.04 5.18 3.82
CA PHE A 28 5.47 4.53 2.63
C PHE A 28 4.17 3.81 2.97
N GLY A 29 3.25 3.75 2.01
CA GLY A 29 2.03 2.94 2.10
C GLY A 29 2.27 1.44 1.94
N GLY A 30 1.20 0.67 1.88
CA GLY A 30 1.24 -0.77 1.61
C GLY A 30 1.64 -1.09 0.16
N ARG A 31 2.21 -2.28 -0.04
CA ARG A 31 2.53 -2.80 -1.37
C ARG A 31 1.25 -3.15 -2.12
N THR A 32 1.12 -2.68 -3.36
CA THR A 32 -0.02 -2.97 -4.22
C THR A 32 0.43 -3.17 -5.66
N GLY A 33 -0.16 -4.14 -6.34
CA GLY A 33 0.03 -4.31 -7.77
C GLY A 33 0.11 -5.77 -8.21
N PRO A 34 0.01 -6.01 -9.53
CA PRO A 34 0.13 -7.33 -10.11
C PRO A 34 1.58 -7.81 -10.15
N ILE A 35 1.74 -9.10 -9.95
CA ILE A 35 2.93 -9.87 -10.27
C ILE A 35 2.69 -10.65 -11.58
N SER A 36 1.44 -10.96 -11.87
CA SER A 36 0.99 -11.49 -13.15
C SER A 36 -0.31 -10.80 -13.55
N LEU A 37 -0.52 -10.54 -14.84
CA LEU A 37 -1.75 -9.88 -15.32
C LEU A 37 -2.89 -10.86 -15.58
N PHE A 38 -2.57 -12.11 -15.84
CA PHE A 38 -3.56 -13.13 -16.11
C PHE A 38 -3.11 -14.49 -15.60
N TYR A 39 -4.04 -15.24 -15.04
CA TYR A 39 -3.84 -16.64 -14.69
C TYR A 39 -5.17 -17.40 -14.74
N SER A 40 -5.15 -18.58 -15.32
CA SER A 40 -6.24 -19.56 -15.28
C SER A 40 -5.79 -20.77 -14.49
N ALA A 41 -6.58 -21.19 -13.51
CA ALA A 41 -6.27 -22.37 -12.69
C ALA A 41 -6.18 -23.61 -13.58
N LYS A 42 -5.10 -24.38 -13.41
CA LYS A 42 -4.90 -25.64 -14.11
C LYS A 42 -5.54 -26.79 -13.32
N GLU A 43 -5.64 -27.95 -13.96
CA GLU A 43 -6.09 -29.16 -13.27
C GLU A 43 -5.16 -29.47 -12.08
N GLY A 44 -5.73 -29.71 -10.90
CA GLY A 44 -4.98 -29.92 -9.67
C GLY A 44 -4.51 -28.67 -8.95
N GLU A 45 -4.82 -27.46 -9.47
CA GLU A 45 -4.49 -26.19 -8.87
C GLU A 45 -5.72 -25.45 -8.34
N LYS A 46 -5.49 -24.55 -7.40
CA LYS A 46 -6.47 -23.61 -6.86
C LYS A 46 -5.88 -22.20 -6.88
N ILE A 47 -6.68 -21.21 -7.27
CA ILE A 47 -6.38 -19.81 -7.02
C ILE A 47 -7.01 -19.44 -5.69
N ALA A 48 -6.21 -18.92 -4.77
CA ALA A 48 -6.62 -18.44 -3.45
C ALA A 48 -6.55 -16.91 -3.40
N TYR A 49 -7.52 -16.29 -2.73
CA TYR A 49 -7.49 -14.89 -2.37
C TYR A 49 -7.60 -14.76 -0.86
N TYR A 50 -6.48 -14.48 -0.20
CA TYR A 50 -6.39 -14.39 1.24
C TYR A 50 -6.12 -12.95 1.68
N ASP A 51 -6.83 -12.54 2.74
CA ASP A 51 -6.74 -11.24 3.38
C ASP A 51 -6.30 -11.39 4.83
N VAL A 52 -5.44 -10.49 5.31
CA VAL A 52 -5.00 -10.51 6.71
C VAL A 52 -6.06 -9.87 7.60
N THR A 53 -6.57 -10.61 8.55
CA THR A 53 -7.55 -10.11 9.51
C THR A 53 -7.01 -8.92 10.29
N SER A 54 -7.41 -7.70 9.89
CA SER A 54 -7.04 -6.45 10.56
C SER A 54 -5.53 -6.24 10.71
N LEU A 55 -4.79 -6.22 9.59
CA LEU A 55 -3.33 -6.14 9.57
C LEU A 55 -2.77 -5.01 10.44
N TYR A 56 -3.22 -3.77 10.27
CA TYR A 56 -2.67 -2.64 11.06
C TYR A 56 -2.95 -2.77 12.56
N PRO A 57 -4.18 -3.12 13.02
CA PRO A 57 -4.43 -3.45 14.41
C PRO A 57 -3.55 -4.57 14.96
N PHE A 58 -3.30 -5.61 14.17
CA PHE A 58 -2.37 -6.68 14.53
C PHE A 58 -0.95 -6.15 14.76
N ILE A 59 -0.44 -5.36 13.83
CA ILE A 59 0.89 -4.73 13.96
C ILE A 59 0.95 -3.85 15.21
N ASN A 60 -0.11 -3.10 15.50
CA ASN A 60 -0.16 -2.21 16.66
C ASN A 60 -0.04 -2.94 18.02
N VAL A 61 -0.38 -4.24 18.10
CA VAL A 61 -0.28 -5.05 19.33
C VAL A 61 0.85 -6.07 19.31
N SER A 62 1.50 -6.28 18.18
CA SER A 62 2.54 -7.31 18.04
C SER A 62 3.95 -6.74 17.80
N THR A 63 4.05 -5.42 17.59
CA THR A 63 5.31 -4.75 17.24
C THR A 63 5.78 -3.85 18.39
N LYS A 64 7.07 -3.89 18.68
CA LYS A 64 7.71 -2.95 19.59
C LYS A 64 7.86 -1.60 18.92
N TYR A 65 7.27 -0.56 19.50
CA TYR A 65 7.37 0.81 19.02
C TYR A 65 8.49 1.57 19.70
N PRO A 66 9.27 2.37 18.97
CA PRO A 66 10.25 3.26 19.60
C PRO A 66 9.54 4.32 20.44
N VAL A 67 10.05 4.57 21.63
CA VAL A 67 9.54 5.59 22.55
C VAL A 67 10.65 6.53 23.00
N GLY A 68 10.28 7.75 23.39
CA GLY A 68 11.20 8.80 23.77
C GLY A 68 11.78 9.59 22.58
N HIS A 69 12.90 10.27 22.83
CA HIS A 69 13.60 11.04 21.81
C HIS A 69 14.79 10.23 21.28
N PRO A 70 15.01 10.21 19.94
CA PRO A 70 16.13 9.49 19.36
C PRO A 70 17.46 10.19 19.61
N LYS A 71 18.52 9.40 19.72
CA LYS A 71 19.90 9.87 19.53
C LYS A 71 20.15 10.06 18.04
N VAL A 72 20.76 11.18 17.68
CA VAL A 72 21.07 11.53 16.30
C VAL A 72 22.54 11.22 16.03
N HIS A 73 22.80 10.25 15.14
CA HIS A 73 24.14 9.93 14.67
C HIS A 73 24.35 10.54 13.28
N ILE A 74 25.44 11.29 13.13
CA ILE A 74 25.90 11.89 11.87
C ILE A 74 27.18 11.17 11.49
N LEU A 75 27.05 10.15 10.66
CA LEU A 75 28.16 9.23 10.37
C LEU A 75 28.86 9.58 9.05
N ASN A 76 28.14 9.64 7.93
CA ASN A 76 28.67 9.79 6.58
C ASN A 76 29.80 8.78 6.25
N GLU A 77 29.69 7.58 6.79
CA GLU A 77 30.71 6.55 6.73
C GLU A 77 30.45 5.58 5.57
N ASN A 78 31.53 5.18 4.89
CA ASN A 78 31.50 4.06 3.97
C ASN A 78 31.56 2.77 4.80
N VAL A 79 30.62 1.87 4.53
CA VAL A 79 30.49 0.59 5.20
C VAL A 79 30.31 -0.53 4.18
N HIS A 80 30.32 -1.76 4.63
CA HIS A 80 29.91 -2.91 3.83
C HIS A 80 29.04 -3.81 4.71
N TRP A 81 27.73 -3.47 4.78
CA TRP A 81 26.76 -4.31 5.47
C TRP A 81 26.09 -5.23 4.46
N SER A 82 26.19 -6.51 4.66
CA SER A 82 25.65 -7.57 3.81
C SER A 82 24.79 -8.59 4.55
N ARG A 83 24.74 -8.46 5.88
CA ARG A 83 23.94 -9.32 6.77
C ARG A 83 23.30 -8.47 7.87
N PRO A 84 22.18 -8.92 8.47
CA PRO A 84 21.52 -8.20 9.57
C PRO A 84 22.46 -7.86 10.74
N GLU A 85 23.39 -8.77 11.05
CA GLU A 85 24.35 -8.62 12.16
C GLU A 85 25.37 -7.48 11.94
N ASP A 86 25.52 -7.01 10.70
CA ASP A 86 26.37 -5.87 10.38
C ASP A 86 25.71 -4.53 10.79
N ASN A 87 24.37 -4.53 10.96
CA ASN A 87 23.62 -3.38 11.45
C ASN A 87 23.53 -3.39 12.99
N ASN A 88 24.25 -2.50 13.63
CA ASN A 88 24.28 -2.36 15.11
C ASN A 88 23.10 -1.52 15.66
N PHE A 89 22.14 -1.11 14.85
CA PHE A 89 21.03 -0.23 15.22
C PHE A 89 19.69 -1.00 15.18
N ASP A 90 19.34 -1.63 16.30
CA ASP A 90 18.14 -2.49 16.37
C ASP A 90 16.84 -1.71 16.30
N LEU A 91 16.78 -0.53 16.90
CA LEU A 91 15.58 0.30 17.00
C LEU A 91 15.86 1.69 16.42
N ALA A 92 15.87 1.79 15.09
CA ALA A 92 16.34 3.01 14.44
C ALA A 92 15.63 3.31 13.11
N ILE A 93 15.75 4.57 12.72
CA ILE A 93 15.48 5.04 11.36
C ILE A 93 16.80 5.44 10.74
N LEU A 94 17.14 4.84 9.61
CA LEU A 94 18.45 4.97 8.99
C LEU A 94 18.33 5.60 7.60
N LYS A 95 19.26 6.49 7.28
CA LYS A 95 19.49 7.01 5.94
C LYS A 95 20.75 6.41 5.38
N VAL A 96 20.62 5.53 4.41
CA VAL A 96 21.68 4.66 3.89
C VAL A 96 21.70 4.64 2.37
N PHE A 97 22.85 4.35 1.76
CA PHE A 97 22.91 3.99 0.35
C PHE A 97 22.86 2.46 0.23
N VAL A 98 21.84 1.97 -0.46
CA VAL A 98 21.56 0.55 -0.62
C VAL A 98 21.73 0.10 -2.06
N ILE A 99 22.26 -1.09 -2.25
CA ILE A 99 22.36 -1.78 -3.54
C ILE A 99 21.54 -3.06 -3.44
N PRO A 100 20.47 -3.22 -4.23
CA PRO A 100 19.67 -4.44 -4.22
C PRO A 100 20.38 -5.58 -4.94
N PRO A 101 20.09 -6.84 -4.61
CA PRO A 101 20.61 -8.01 -5.32
C PRO A 101 20.13 -8.00 -6.78
N ARG A 102 20.85 -8.71 -7.66
CA ARG A 102 20.49 -8.82 -9.08
C ARG A 102 19.31 -9.77 -9.32
N SER A 103 19.08 -10.68 -8.39
CA SER A 103 17.98 -11.64 -8.46
C SER A 103 17.47 -11.90 -7.05
N ILE A 104 16.16 -11.74 -6.88
CA ILE A 104 15.43 -12.00 -5.64
C ILE A 104 13.97 -12.29 -5.98
N ASP A 105 13.35 -13.17 -5.22
CA ASP A 105 11.96 -13.57 -5.45
C ASP A 105 10.98 -12.41 -5.25
N VAL A 106 11.14 -11.67 -4.14
CA VAL A 106 10.29 -10.52 -3.78
C VAL A 106 11.17 -9.38 -3.27
N PRO A 107 11.29 -8.26 -4.00
CA PRO A 107 12.06 -7.09 -3.55
C PRO A 107 11.52 -6.54 -2.21
N VAL A 108 12.42 -6.02 -1.37
CA VAL A 108 12.09 -5.62 0.01
C VAL A 108 11.84 -4.13 0.13
N LEU A 109 12.84 -3.29 -0.21
CA LEU A 109 12.81 -1.87 0.09
C LEU A 109 11.94 -1.08 -0.88
N PRO A 110 11.06 -0.21 -0.36
CA PRO A 110 10.25 0.70 -1.16
C PRO A 110 11.07 1.88 -1.68
N MET A 111 10.62 2.43 -2.81
CA MET A 111 11.11 3.66 -3.41
C MET A 111 9.95 4.44 -4.02
N LYS A 112 9.94 5.76 -3.87
CA LYS A 112 9.02 6.66 -4.57
C LYS A 112 9.71 7.23 -5.80
N VAL A 113 9.00 7.25 -6.93
CA VAL A 113 9.45 7.78 -8.21
C VAL A 113 8.34 8.60 -8.85
N GLY A 114 8.70 9.75 -9.40
CA GLY A 114 7.81 10.75 -9.98
C GLY A 114 7.91 12.07 -9.25
N GLU A 115 7.69 13.19 -9.95
CA GLU A 115 7.71 14.53 -9.37
C GLU A 115 6.31 14.93 -8.87
N ASP A 116 5.29 14.79 -9.73
CA ASP A 116 3.91 15.17 -9.42
C ASP A 116 3.02 13.98 -9.00
N ASP A 117 3.24 12.80 -9.59
CA ASP A 117 2.51 11.57 -9.26
C ASP A 117 3.48 10.52 -8.71
N GLU A 118 3.84 10.66 -7.42
CA GLU A 118 4.76 9.75 -6.74
C GLU A 118 4.22 8.31 -6.71
N ARG A 119 4.87 7.43 -7.46
CA ARG A 119 4.56 6.00 -7.46
C ARG A 119 5.40 5.26 -6.43
N LEU A 120 4.73 4.47 -5.60
CA LEU A 120 5.38 3.54 -4.71
C LEU A 120 5.78 2.27 -5.47
N LEU A 121 7.08 2.05 -5.59
CA LEU A 121 7.71 0.93 -6.27
C LEU A 121 8.55 0.11 -5.30
N PHE A 122 8.87 -1.13 -5.69
CA PHE A 122 9.84 -2.00 -5.04
C PHE A 122 10.84 -2.50 -6.09
N PRO A 123 11.74 -1.62 -6.53
CA PRO A 123 12.63 -1.92 -7.65
C PRO A 123 13.87 -2.70 -7.22
N LEU A 124 14.49 -3.35 -8.19
CA LEU A 124 15.85 -3.90 -8.12
C LEU A 124 16.89 -2.99 -8.80
N CYS A 125 16.45 -1.84 -9.31
CA CYS A 125 17.30 -0.83 -9.91
C CYS A 125 16.60 0.52 -9.90
N SER A 126 17.19 1.50 -9.23
CA SER A 126 16.66 2.86 -9.18
C SER A 126 16.65 3.55 -10.53
N GLN A 127 17.67 3.30 -11.35
CA GLN A 127 17.81 3.89 -12.68
C GLN A 127 16.72 3.37 -13.63
N CYS A 128 16.51 2.03 -13.69
CA CYS A 128 15.41 1.45 -14.47
C CYS A 128 14.04 1.99 -14.07
N ALA A 129 13.80 2.19 -12.77
CA ALA A 129 12.54 2.72 -12.26
C ALA A 129 12.28 4.17 -12.71
N ARG A 130 13.34 4.99 -12.82
CA ARG A 130 13.25 6.38 -13.28
C ARG A 130 13.15 6.50 -14.80
N GLU A 131 13.83 5.63 -15.55
CA GLU A 131 13.82 5.62 -17.01
C GLU A 131 12.51 5.08 -17.60
N ASN A 132 11.73 4.32 -16.82
CA ASN A 132 10.48 3.72 -17.29
C ASN A 132 9.27 4.23 -16.45
N PRO A 133 8.92 5.51 -16.58
CA PRO A 133 7.85 6.11 -15.75
C PRO A 133 6.48 5.48 -16.01
N GLU A 134 6.21 5.00 -17.20
CA GLU A 134 4.92 4.40 -17.60
C GLU A 134 4.90 2.86 -17.45
N GLY A 135 6.03 2.24 -17.08
CA GLY A 135 6.21 0.81 -17.21
C GLY A 135 6.55 0.43 -18.65
N GLY A 136 6.03 -0.67 -19.14
CA GLY A 136 6.22 -1.07 -20.54
C GLY A 136 5.99 -2.56 -20.79
N VAL A 137 6.08 -2.94 -22.07
CA VAL A 137 5.97 -4.34 -22.53
C VAL A 137 7.29 -4.71 -23.21
N ASN A 138 7.98 -5.72 -22.68
CA ASN A 138 9.25 -6.19 -23.27
C ASN A 138 9.50 -7.65 -22.88
N GLU A 139 9.50 -8.53 -23.89
CA GLU A 139 9.74 -9.97 -23.71
C GLU A 139 11.17 -10.26 -23.19
N ASN A 140 12.13 -9.48 -23.65
CA ASN A 140 13.56 -9.70 -23.38
C ASN A 140 14.13 -8.69 -22.37
N TYR A 141 13.27 -8.12 -21.51
CA TYR A 141 13.72 -7.14 -20.54
C TYR A 141 14.80 -7.71 -19.62
N SER A 142 15.90 -6.99 -19.51
CA SER A 142 16.99 -7.24 -18.57
C SER A 142 17.67 -5.93 -18.23
N CYS A 143 17.98 -5.71 -16.98
CA CYS A 143 18.64 -4.50 -16.51
C CYS A 143 20.09 -4.40 -16.99
N PRO A 144 20.49 -3.32 -17.68
CA PRO A 144 21.87 -3.13 -18.17
C PRO A 144 22.79 -2.45 -17.14
N HIS A 145 22.25 -1.94 -16.03
CA HIS A 145 22.95 -1.04 -15.13
C HIS A 145 23.96 -1.74 -14.23
N THR A 146 25.04 -1.03 -13.90
CA THR A 146 26.03 -1.44 -12.89
C THR A 146 25.40 -1.40 -11.49
N ASP A 147 26.03 -2.06 -10.52
CA ASP A 147 25.50 -2.11 -9.15
C ASP A 147 25.38 -0.71 -8.52
N GLN A 148 26.34 0.18 -8.80
CA GLN A 148 26.29 1.57 -8.34
C GLN A 148 25.07 2.34 -8.91
N GLN A 149 24.74 2.14 -10.19
CA GLN A 149 23.58 2.76 -10.83
C GLN A 149 22.25 2.16 -10.36
N ARG A 150 22.27 0.91 -9.90
CA ARG A 150 21.11 0.22 -9.34
C ARG A 150 20.74 0.73 -7.97
N GLY A 151 21.74 1.18 -7.18
CA GLY A 151 21.57 1.65 -5.82
C GLY A 151 20.83 2.99 -5.71
N TRP A 152 20.37 3.29 -4.49
CA TRP A 152 19.77 4.59 -4.14
C TRP A 152 19.95 4.90 -2.66
N VAL A 153 19.80 6.20 -2.31
CA VAL A 153 19.67 6.62 -0.91
C VAL A 153 18.27 6.27 -0.41
N SER A 154 18.20 5.38 0.56
CA SER A 154 16.96 4.95 1.21
C SER A 154 16.90 5.48 2.63
N THR A 155 15.73 5.98 3.04
CA THR A 155 15.40 6.20 4.45
C THR A 155 14.43 5.11 4.85
N CYS A 156 14.82 4.26 5.79
CA CYS A 156 14.05 3.08 6.19
C CYS A 156 14.17 2.82 7.70
N THR A 157 13.25 2.03 8.23
CA THR A 157 13.37 1.50 9.60
C THR A 157 14.38 0.36 9.64
N SER A 158 14.95 0.10 10.83
CA SER A 158 15.80 -1.08 11.06
C SER A 158 15.07 -2.39 10.73
N ILE A 159 13.75 -2.47 10.94
CA ILE A 159 12.92 -3.63 10.57
C ILE A 159 13.03 -3.94 9.06
N GLU A 160 12.86 -2.92 8.21
CA GLU A 160 12.93 -3.10 6.75
C GLU A 160 14.37 -3.32 6.28
N LEU A 161 15.32 -2.61 6.89
CA LEU A 161 16.73 -2.75 6.52
C LEU A 161 17.25 -4.15 6.82
N ASN A 162 16.97 -4.68 8.01
CA ASN A 162 17.39 -6.03 8.38
C ASN A 162 16.76 -7.09 7.45
N ALA A 163 15.45 -6.95 7.14
CA ALA A 163 14.80 -7.83 6.16
C ALA A 163 15.43 -7.71 4.75
N ALA A 164 15.90 -6.53 4.37
CA ALA A 164 16.58 -6.34 3.09
C ALA A 164 17.97 -7.00 3.09
N LEU A 165 18.74 -6.85 4.16
CA LEU A 165 20.06 -7.50 4.33
C LEU A 165 19.94 -9.03 4.32
N GLU A 166 18.91 -9.60 4.98
CA GLU A 166 18.60 -11.05 4.88
C GLU A 166 18.41 -11.52 3.43
N GLU A 167 17.88 -10.64 2.58
CA GLU A 167 17.56 -10.93 1.19
C GLU A 167 18.68 -10.51 0.21
N GLY A 168 19.88 -10.21 0.72
CA GLY A 168 21.06 -9.95 -0.09
C GLY A 168 21.22 -8.51 -0.59
N TYR A 169 20.50 -7.56 0.01
CA TYR A 169 20.85 -6.15 -0.18
C TYR A 169 22.18 -5.84 0.49
N VAL A 170 22.91 -4.87 -0.05
CA VAL A 170 24.18 -4.40 0.49
C VAL A 170 24.07 -2.91 0.80
N VAL A 171 24.44 -2.52 2.02
CA VAL A 171 24.61 -1.11 2.40
C VAL A 171 26.07 -0.74 2.22
N THR A 172 26.36 0.29 1.42
CA THR A 172 27.72 0.75 1.16
C THR A 172 28.04 2.09 1.81
N LYS A 173 27.04 2.82 2.27
CA LYS A 173 27.22 4.06 3.01
C LYS A 173 26.09 4.28 4.00
N VAL A 174 26.43 4.72 5.23
CA VAL A 174 25.49 5.19 6.24
C VAL A 174 25.68 6.70 6.38
N PHE A 175 24.61 7.46 6.16
CA PHE A 175 24.64 8.92 6.30
C PHE A 175 24.27 9.36 7.71
N ARG A 176 23.11 8.95 8.18
CA ARG A 176 22.53 9.36 9.46
C ARG A 176 21.67 8.25 10.05
N VAL A 177 21.60 8.26 11.38
CA VAL A 177 20.74 7.32 12.13
C VAL A 177 20.01 8.09 13.22
N LEU A 178 18.74 7.80 13.39
CA LEU A 178 17.92 8.16 14.54
C LEU A 178 17.72 6.88 15.35
N GLU A 179 18.49 6.71 16.41
CA GLU A 179 18.45 5.55 17.28
C GLU A 179 17.63 5.80 18.52
N TYR A 180 16.79 4.86 18.91
CA TYR A 180 15.96 4.91 20.11
C TYR A 180 16.46 3.90 21.15
N ASP A 181 16.61 4.35 22.39
CA ASP A 181 17.10 3.51 23.49
C ASP A 181 16.02 2.62 24.12
N SER A 182 14.75 2.92 23.89
CA SER A 182 13.64 2.22 24.52
C SER A 182 12.48 1.98 23.56
N SER A 183 11.73 0.92 23.83
CA SER A 183 10.55 0.52 23.07
C SER A 183 9.41 0.11 24.00
N ASP A 184 8.19 0.19 23.46
CA ASP A 184 6.98 -0.27 24.13
C ASP A 184 6.19 -1.18 23.16
N ASP A 185 5.84 -2.39 23.60
CA ASP A 185 5.05 -3.36 22.86
C ASP A 185 3.56 -3.36 23.30
N GLN A 186 3.22 -2.60 24.33
CA GLN A 186 1.87 -2.46 24.88
C GLN A 186 1.23 -1.09 24.55
N LEU A 187 1.93 -0.23 23.82
CA LEU A 187 1.53 1.16 23.58
C LEU A 187 0.09 1.31 23.12
N PHE A 188 -0.41 0.41 22.28
CA PHE A 188 -1.76 0.44 21.72
C PHE A 188 -2.66 -0.70 22.19
N ALA A 189 -2.17 -1.60 23.02
CA ALA A 189 -2.91 -2.80 23.44
C ALA A 189 -4.30 -2.49 24.06
N PRO A 190 -4.45 -1.50 24.97
CA PRO A 190 -5.78 -1.18 25.53
C PRO A 190 -6.76 -0.67 24.48
N TYR A 191 -6.30 0.18 23.55
CA TYR A 191 -7.14 0.73 22.49
C TYR A 191 -7.57 -0.37 21.50
N ILE A 192 -6.63 -1.18 21.06
CA ILE A 192 -6.92 -2.25 20.09
C ILE A 192 -7.82 -3.32 20.72
N SER A 193 -7.56 -3.72 21.96
CA SER A 193 -8.38 -4.70 22.69
C SER A 193 -9.83 -4.25 22.77
N GLU A 194 -10.09 -3.00 23.16
CA GLU A 194 -11.44 -2.44 23.27
C GLU A 194 -12.20 -2.46 21.93
N PHE A 195 -11.61 -1.87 20.86
CA PHE A 195 -12.29 -1.79 19.56
C PHE A 195 -12.35 -3.11 18.81
N MET A 196 -11.39 -4.03 19.04
CA MET A 196 -11.49 -5.40 18.52
C MET A 196 -12.61 -6.17 19.21
N ALA A 197 -12.76 -6.06 20.52
CA ALA A 197 -13.90 -6.65 21.24
C ALA A 197 -15.23 -6.14 20.67
N GLN A 198 -15.37 -4.83 20.47
CA GLN A 198 -16.58 -4.23 19.86
C GLN A 198 -16.83 -4.73 18.44
N LYS A 199 -15.77 -4.86 17.60
CA LYS A 199 -15.87 -5.40 16.24
C LYS A 199 -16.34 -6.86 16.26
N ILE A 200 -15.79 -7.69 17.14
CA ILE A 200 -16.14 -9.11 17.27
C ILE A 200 -17.57 -9.25 17.79
N HIS A 201 -17.93 -8.54 18.88
CA HIS A 201 -19.28 -8.53 19.42
C HIS A 201 -20.33 -8.19 18.34
N SER A 202 -20.05 -7.15 17.54
CA SER A 202 -20.97 -6.68 16.49
C SER A 202 -20.92 -7.48 15.19
N SER A 203 -19.97 -8.40 15.02
CA SER A 203 -19.94 -9.37 13.93
C SER A 203 -20.70 -10.65 14.27
N GLY A 204 -20.71 -11.04 15.54
CA GLY A 204 -21.10 -12.36 15.99
C GLY A 204 -20.04 -13.40 15.69
N PHE A 205 -20.25 -14.63 16.12
CA PHE A 205 -19.38 -15.78 15.81
C PHE A 205 -19.41 -16.11 14.32
N ASP A 206 -18.27 -16.52 13.79
CA ASP A 206 -18.15 -17.02 12.41
C ASP A 206 -19.04 -18.27 12.21
N ASN A 207 -19.51 -18.46 10.98
CA ASN A 207 -20.41 -19.55 10.64
C ASN A 207 -19.82 -20.94 10.93
N CYS A 208 -18.49 -21.10 10.90
CA CYS A 208 -17.82 -22.37 11.18
C CYS A 208 -17.82 -22.76 12.66
N MET A 209 -18.04 -21.82 13.58
CA MET A 209 -18.07 -22.04 15.03
C MET A 209 -19.43 -21.74 15.66
N ARG A 210 -20.29 -20.97 14.98
CA ARG A 210 -21.60 -20.55 15.50
C ARG A 210 -22.47 -21.73 15.88
N GLY A 211 -22.93 -21.71 17.14
CA GLY A 211 -23.77 -22.77 17.71
C GLY A 211 -23.00 -23.98 18.25
N ASN A 212 -21.69 -23.99 18.13
CA ASN A 212 -20.82 -24.96 18.79
C ASN A 212 -20.17 -24.32 20.03
N PHE A 213 -20.71 -24.63 21.20
CA PHE A 213 -20.31 -24.03 22.47
C PHE A 213 -18.79 -24.18 22.75
N GLU A 214 -18.23 -25.34 22.49
CA GLU A 214 -16.81 -25.63 22.76
C GLU A 214 -15.90 -24.78 21.88
N LYS A 215 -16.18 -24.69 20.58
CA LYS A 215 -15.41 -23.85 19.65
C LYS A 215 -15.54 -22.36 19.94
N GLU A 216 -16.73 -21.93 20.35
CA GLU A 216 -16.96 -20.52 20.72
C GLU A 216 -16.19 -20.15 21.99
N GLU A 217 -16.16 -21.04 23.01
CA GLU A 217 -15.38 -20.82 24.24
C GLU A 217 -13.88 -20.86 23.98
N GLU A 218 -13.41 -21.80 23.14
CA GLU A 218 -12.02 -21.86 22.72
C GLU A 218 -11.59 -20.56 22.04
N PHE A 219 -12.39 -20.05 21.11
CA PHE A 219 -12.14 -18.78 20.42
C PHE A 219 -12.08 -17.60 21.41
N ILE A 220 -13.02 -17.50 22.36
CA ILE A 220 -13.03 -16.45 23.40
C ILE A 220 -11.75 -16.53 24.25
N LYS A 221 -11.37 -17.73 24.66
CA LYS A 221 -10.18 -17.97 25.46
C LYS A 221 -8.90 -17.57 24.70
N GLU A 222 -8.77 -18.01 23.45
CA GLU A 222 -7.63 -17.67 22.62
C GLU A 222 -7.50 -16.16 22.34
N CYS A 223 -8.61 -15.45 22.09
CA CYS A 223 -8.60 -14.00 21.94
C CYS A 223 -8.08 -13.29 23.19
N LYS A 224 -8.44 -13.78 24.37
CA LYS A 224 -7.97 -13.23 25.65
C LYS A 224 -6.49 -13.54 25.89
N GLU A 225 -6.06 -14.80 25.66
CA GLU A 225 -4.69 -15.25 25.93
C GLU A 225 -3.68 -14.64 24.95
N LYS A 226 -4.01 -14.61 23.65
CA LYS A 226 -3.10 -14.14 22.60
C LYS A 226 -3.02 -12.60 22.50
N PHE A 227 -4.12 -11.90 22.70
CA PHE A 227 -4.24 -10.47 22.39
C PHE A 227 -4.84 -9.61 23.51
N GLY A 228 -5.16 -10.19 24.68
CA GLY A 228 -5.81 -9.46 25.77
C GLY A 228 -7.24 -8.99 25.44
N ILE A 229 -7.88 -9.54 24.40
CA ILE A 229 -9.20 -9.12 23.96
C ILE A 229 -10.28 -9.84 24.79
N ASN A 230 -11.01 -9.08 25.57
CA ASN A 230 -12.09 -9.62 26.39
C ASN A 230 -13.42 -9.67 25.60
N ILE A 231 -13.85 -10.87 25.25
CA ILE A 231 -15.11 -11.10 24.53
C ILE A 231 -16.16 -11.59 25.52
N GLU A 232 -17.28 -10.88 25.55
CA GLU A 232 -18.46 -11.26 26.35
C GLU A 232 -19.51 -11.90 25.44
N ARG A 233 -19.79 -13.19 25.66
CA ARG A 233 -20.77 -13.96 24.88
C ARG A 233 -22.16 -13.27 24.85
N SER A 234 -22.58 -12.64 25.93
CA SER A 234 -23.85 -11.92 26.02
C SER A 234 -23.97 -10.72 25.09
N LYS A 235 -22.83 -10.16 24.66
CA LYS A 235 -22.78 -9.01 23.75
C LYS A 235 -22.66 -9.41 22.28
N MET A 236 -22.55 -10.71 21.99
CA MET A 236 -22.42 -11.21 20.62
C MET A 236 -23.73 -11.09 19.86
N GLY A 237 -23.77 -10.20 18.88
CA GLY A 237 -24.95 -10.01 18.04
C GLY A 237 -24.65 -9.14 16.81
N PRO A 238 -25.07 -9.56 15.59
CA PRO A 238 -24.78 -8.83 14.37
C PRO A 238 -25.34 -7.41 14.39
N ASN A 239 -24.45 -6.42 14.27
CA ASN A 239 -24.79 -5.00 14.17
C ASN A 239 -23.85 -4.31 13.19
N LYS A 240 -24.30 -4.12 11.95
CA LYS A 240 -23.49 -3.54 10.86
C LYS A 240 -22.96 -2.14 11.19
N GLY A 241 -23.74 -1.29 11.86
CA GLY A 241 -23.33 0.07 12.22
C GLY A 241 -22.18 0.08 13.23
N LYS A 242 -22.35 -0.63 14.36
CA LYS A 242 -21.30 -0.76 15.38
C LYS A 242 -20.03 -1.42 14.83
N ARG A 243 -20.20 -2.47 13.99
CA ARG A 243 -19.07 -3.13 13.32
C ARG A 243 -18.29 -2.16 12.43
N THR A 244 -18.98 -1.34 11.63
CA THR A 244 -18.34 -0.34 10.76
C THR A 244 -17.61 0.71 11.59
N GLN A 245 -18.24 1.21 12.67
CA GLN A 245 -17.62 2.18 13.57
C GLN A 245 -16.33 1.61 14.19
N ALA A 246 -16.39 0.41 14.77
CA ALA A 246 -15.23 -0.24 15.36
C ALA A 246 -14.11 -0.47 14.31
N LYS A 247 -14.47 -0.90 13.08
CA LYS A 247 -13.52 -1.04 11.98
C LYS A 247 -12.84 0.28 11.62
N LEU A 248 -13.59 1.39 11.58
CA LEU A 248 -13.02 2.72 11.31
C LEU A 248 -12.06 3.16 12.42
N MET A 249 -12.42 2.97 13.69
CA MET A 249 -11.53 3.31 14.81
C MET A 249 -10.22 2.53 14.74
N LEU A 250 -10.27 1.23 14.49
CA LEU A 250 -9.09 0.38 14.34
C LEU A 250 -8.18 0.79 13.17
N ASN A 251 -8.77 1.05 12.01
CA ASN A 251 -8.00 1.33 10.80
C ASN A 251 -7.45 2.76 10.74
N ASN A 252 -8.09 3.71 11.43
CA ASN A 252 -7.68 5.11 11.39
C ASN A 252 -6.63 5.49 12.44
N LEU A 253 -6.36 4.61 13.41
CA LEU A 253 -5.43 4.89 14.51
C LEU A 253 -4.06 5.34 14.00
N TRP A 254 -3.39 4.52 13.20
CA TRP A 254 -2.06 4.83 12.68
C TRP A 254 -2.06 6.05 11.76
N GLY A 255 -3.13 6.24 10.97
CA GLY A 255 -3.27 7.37 10.05
C GLY A 255 -3.41 8.70 10.79
N ARG A 256 -4.00 8.71 11.99
CA ARG A 256 -4.12 9.91 12.83
C ARG A 256 -2.75 10.48 13.20
N PHE A 257 -1.77 9.65 13.47
CA PHE A 257 -0.43 10.08 13.83
C PHE A 257 0.37 10.64 12.65
N SER A 258 -0.01 10.34 11.40
CA SER A 258 0.66 10.82 10.19
C SER A 258 0.08 12.09 9.60
N LEU A 259 -0.93 12.68 10.22
CA LEU A 259 -1.55 13.91 9.72
C LEU A 259 -0.49 15.01 9.54
N ARG A 260 -0.59 15.71 8.41
CA ARG A 260 0.21 16.89 8.15
C ARG A 260 -0.47 18.10 8.77
N ASN A 261 0.30 18.90 9.50
CA ASN A 261 -0.20 20.14 10.10
C ASN A 261 0.02 21.37 9.19
N PHE A 262 0.80 21.19 8.11
CA PHE A 262 1.12 22.27 7.17
C PHE A 262 0.60 21.94 5.75
N GLY A 263 0.35 23.01 4.99
CA GLY A 263 -0.16 22.89 3.62
C GLY A 263 -1.60 22.38 3.52
N LEU A 264 -2.33 22.33 4.64
CA LEU A 264 -3.75 22.00 4.63
C LEU A 264 -4.53 23.25 4.23
N SER A 265 -5.24 23.18 3.11
CA SER A 265 -6.18 24.21 2.72
C SER A 265 -7.31 24.29 3.75
N GLN A 266 -7.50 25.47 4.28
CA GLN A 266 -8.63 25.83 5.16
C GLN A 266 -9.56 26.75 4.38
N CYS A 267 -10.82 26.78 4.78
CA CYS A 267 -11.77 27.72 4.20
C CYS A 267 -12.58 28.43 5.27
N ALA A 268 -12.94 29.65 4.98
CA ALA A 268 -13.89 30.45 5.74
C ALA A 268 -14.92 31.05 4.76
N ILE A 269 -16.15 31.13 5.22
CA ILE A 269 -17.22 31.76 4.47
C ILE A 269 -17.62 33.03 5.26
N THR A 270 -17.64 34.17 4.60
CA THR A 270 -18.00 35.43 5.24
C THR A 270 -18.81 36.32 4.31
N ASP A 271 -19.74 37.05 4.89
CA ASP A 271 -20.49 38.16 4.30
C ASP A 271 -19.98 39.52 4.82
N ASN A 272 -18.98 39.50 5.72
CA ASN A 272 -18.50 40.67 6.43
C ASN A 272 -17.14 41.15 5.88
N PRO A 273 -17.05 42.32 5.23
CA PRO A 273 -15.81 42.90 4.74
C PRO A 273 -14.73 43.08 5.82
N ALA A 274 -15.12 43.31 7.07
CA ALA A 274 -14.18 43.45 8.17
C ALA A 274 -13.48 42.11 8.53
N GLU A 275 -14.16 40.98 8.33
CA GLU A 275 -13.54 39.67 8.47
C GLU A 275 -12.56 39.37 7.33
N LEU A 276 -12.93 39.67 6.09
CA LEU A 276 -12.02 39.57 4.96
C LEU A 276 -10.74 40.38 5.20
N HIS A 277 -10.88 41.60 5.73
CA HIS A 277 -9.74 42.45 6.06
C HIS A 277 -8.83 41.82 7.15
N LYS A 278 -9.38 41.06 8.11
CA LYS A 278 -8.59 40.30 9.09
C LYS A 278 -7.75 39.24 8.41
N PHE A 279 -8.31 38.47 7.45
CA PHE A 279 -7.56 37.48 6.68
C PHE A 279 -6.42 38.13 5.89
N TYR A 280 -6.61 39.26 5.26
CA TYR A 280 -5.54 39.99 4.55
C TYR A 280 -4.42 40.50 5.46
N ASN A 281 -4.73 40.84 6.69
CA ASN A 281 -3.74 41.37 7.65
C ASN A 281 -3.11 40.26 8.50
N ASP A 282 -3.58 39.01 8.42
CA ASP A 282 -3.02 37.90 9.17
C ASP A 282 -1.73 37.40 8.51
N LYS A 283 -0.60 37.75 9.14
CA LYS A 283 0.73 37.33 8.65
C LYS A 283 0.99 35.85 8.76
N SER A 284 0.18 35.12 9.55
CA SER A 284 0.33 33.67 9.79
C SER A 284 -0.23 32.81 8.67
N ILE A 285 -1.01 33.40 7.77
CA ILE A 285 -1.68 32.70 6.68
C ILE A 285 -1.24 33.23 5.31
N GLU A 286 -1.53 32.43 4.32
CA GLU A 286 -1.45 32.77 2.89
C GLU A 286 -2.80 32.45 2.25
N ILE A 287 -3.46 33.49 1.71
CA ILE A 287 -4.72 33.32 0.99
C ILE A 287 -4.42 32.68 -0.36
N THR A 288 -5.03 31.51 -0.61
CA THR A 288 -4.83 30.70 -1.84
C THR A 288 -5.96 30.89 -2.85
N GLY A 289 -7.12 31.41 -2.43
CA GLY A 289 -8.24 31.70 -3.31
C GLY A 289 -9.31 32.53 -2.63
N LEU A 290 -10.03 33.26 -3.46
CA LEU A 290 -11.21 34.06 -3.11
C LEU A 290 -12.27 33.77 -4.16
N ASP A 291 -13.36 33.16 -3.76
CA ASP A 291 -14.45 32.80 -4.65
C ASP A 291 -15.74 33.45 -4.16
N GLU A 292 -16.42 34.19 -5.04
CA GLU A 292 -17.74 34.78 -4.77
C GLU A 292 -18.79 33.66 -4.85
N LEU A 293 -19.40 33.29 -3.72
CA LEU A 293 -20.49 32.32 -3.68
C LEU A 293 -21.83 32.95 -4.06
N THR A 294 -22.02 34.21 -3.64
CA THR A 294 -23.13 35.10 -4.01
C THR A 294 -22.60 36.52 -4.03
N ASP A 295 -23.44 37.48 -4.46
CA ASP A 295 -23.10 38.91 -4.45
C ASP A 295 -22.72 39.44 -3.04
N GLU A 296 -23.10 38.71 -1.97
CA GLU A 296 -22.87 39.09 -0.58
C GLU A 296 -21.95 38.16 0.18
N ILE A 297 -21.65 36.95 -0.35
CA ILE A 297 -20.93 35.89 0.38
C ILE A 297 -19.66 35.50 -0.35
N LEU A 298 -18.54 35.56 0.35
CA LEU A 298 -17.23 35.14 -0.13
C LEU A 298 -16.79 33.83 0.55
N LEU A 299 -16.19 32.91 -0.24
CA LEU A 299 -15.41 31.81 0.22
C LEU A 299 -13.93 32.17 0.16
N ILE A 300 -13.28 32.20 1.30
CA ILE A 300 -11.85 32.42 1.44
C ILE A 300 -11.17 31.10 1.62
N THR A 301 -10.25 30.70 0.74
CA THR A 301 -9.38 29.57 0.92
C THR A 301 -7.97 30.04 1.30
N TYR A 302 -7.37 29.41 2.30
CA TYR A 302 -6.08 29.82 2.82
C TYR A 302 -5.30 28.64 3.40
N ILE A 303 -3.99 28.80 3.52
CA ILE A 303 -3.09 27.87 4.21
C ILE A 303 -2.35 28.61 5.33
N LYS A 304 -2.03 27.91 6.41
CA LYS A 304 -1.11 28.46 7.43
C LYS A 304 0.32 28.36 6.92
N LYS A 305 1.10 29.45 7.07
CA LYS A 305 2.53 29.48 6.75
C LYS A 305 3.29 28.55 7.70
N LYS A 306 4.33 27.89 7.20
CA LYS A 306 5.09 26.87 7.93
C LYS A 306 5.62 27.34 9.28
N ASP A 307 6.08 28.56 9.36
CA ASP A 307 6.67 29.16 10.58
C ASP A 307 5.65 29.47 11.68
N TRP A 308 4.35 29.40 11.36
CA TRP A 308 3.23 29.70 12.27
C TRP A 308 2.36 28.47 12.57
N ILE A 309 2.85 27.29 12.22
CA ILE A 309 2.12 26.06 12.48
C ILE A 309 2.50 25.55 13.87
N GLU A 310 1.51 25.51 14.75
CA GLU A 310 1.63 24.78 16.00
C GLU A 310 1.60 23.27 15.69
N GLU A 311 2.62 22.56 16.16
CA GLU A 311 2.61 21.10 16.03
C GLU A 311 1.48 20.50 16.88
N HIS A 312 0.77 19.56 16.27
CA HIS A 312 -0.34 18.89 16.93
C HIS A 312 0.21 17.93 17.99
N ASN A 313 -0.18 18.06 19.25
CA ASN A 313 0.22 17.18 20.35
C ASN A 313 -0.10 15.70 20.10
N CYS A 314 -0.95 15.39 19.13
CA CYS A 314 -1.41 14.03 18.78
C CYS A 314 -0.82 13.52 17.46
N SER A 315 0.14 14.20 16.82
CA SER A 315 0.80 13.71 15.61
C SER A 315 2.20 13.19 15.95
N ASN A 316 2.48 11.97 15.52
CA ASN A 316 3.80 11.36 15.63
C ASN A 316 4.02 10.44 14.43
N VAL A 317 4.64 10.99 13.40
CA VAL A 317 4.85 10.26 12.15
C VAL A 317 5.69 8.98 12.33
N VAL A 318 6.54 8.91 13.38
CA VAL A 318 7.33 7.71 13.70
C VAL A 318 6.42 6.51 13.97
N ILE A 319 5.34 6.69 14.72
CA ILE A 319 4.35 5.62 14.94
C ILE A 319 3.77 5.13 13.62
N SER A 320 3.35 6.05 12.75
CA SER A 320 2.75 5.69 11.46
C SER A 320 3.72 4.97 10.53
N LEU A 321 4.94 5.50 10.38
CA LEU A 321 5.94 4.88 9.51
C LEU A 321 6.38 3.51 10.04
N TRP A 322 6.47 3.35 11.37
CA TRP A 322 6.82 2.09 12.00
C TRP A 322 5.74 1.04 11.78
N THR A 323 4.47 1.42 11.98
CA THR A 323 3.30 0.56 11.70
C THR A 323 3.29 0.08 10.24
N THR A 324 3.46 1.00 9.29
CA THR A 324 3.43 0.63 7.87
C THR A 324 4.64 -0.16 7.43
N SER A 325 5.82 0.08 8.01
CA SER A 325 7.03 -0.73 7.78
C SER A 325 6.83 -2.17 8.25
N ALA A 326 6.40 -2.36 9.50
CA ALA A 326 6.15 -3.68 10.05
C ALA A 326 5.04 -4.43 9.28
N ALA A 327 3.98 -3.72 8.84
CA ALA A 327 2.92 -4.28 8.01
C ALA A 327 3.44 -4.76 6.64
N ARG A 328 4.31 -3.98 5.98
CA ARG A 328 4.94 -4.39 4.72
C ARG A 328 5.79 -5.64 4.89
N ILE A 329 6.53 -5.74 6.00
CA ILE A 329 7.35 -6.92 6.28
C ILE A 329 6.49 -8.14 6.61
N HIS A 330 5.39 -7.98 7.35
CA HIS A 330 4.45 -9.08 7.60
C HIS A 330 3.91 -9.66 6.28
N LEU A 331 3.44 -8.79 5.37
CA LEU A 331 2.97 -9.20 4.05
C LEU A 331 4.11 -9.81 3.19
N LEU A 332 5.32 -9.22 3.24
CA LEU A 332 6.50 -9.73 2.55
C LEU A 332 6.80 -11.19 2.93
N ARG A 333 6.74 -11.53 4.22
CA ARG A 333 6.98 -12.90 4.69
C ARG A 333 5.96 -13.89 4.14
N ALA A 334 4.68 -13.48 4.05
CA ALA A 334 3.65 -14.28 3.40
C ALA A 334 3.92 -14.45 1.89
N MET A 335 4.30 -13.39 1.18
CA MET A 335 4.68 -13.44 -0.24
C MET A 335 5.86 -14.39 -0.47
N GLN A 336 6.92 -14.26 0.32
CA GLN A 336 8.12 -15.12 0.25
C GLN A 336 7.76 -16.59 0.46
N LYS A 337 6.88 -16.88 1.42
CA LYS A 337 6.42 -18.26 1.67
C LYS A 337 5.69 -18.84 0.46
N VAL A 338 4.87 -18.03 -0.23
CA VAL A 338 4.20 -18.45 -1.47
C VAL A 338 5.22 -18.75 -2.57
N VAL A 339 6.11 -17.80 -2.88
CA VAL A 339 7.02 -17.93 -4.04
C VAL A 339 8.10 -18.99 -3.84
N ARG A 340 8.43 -19.33 -2.58
CA ARG A 340 9.43 -20.36 -2.22
C ARG A 340 8.81 -21.74 -2.07
N THR A 341 7.49 -21.86 -2.11
CA THR A 341 6.80 -23.16 -2.06
C THR A 341 6.64 -23.70 -3.48
N ASN A 342 7.09 -24.93 -3.70
CA ASN A 342 7.06 -25.57 -5.01
C ASN A 342 5.62 -25.69 -5.55
N GLY A 343 5.44 -25.32 -6.81
CA GLY A 343 4.15 -25.35 -7.51
C GLY A 343 3.24 -24.16 -7.18
N CYS A 344 3.67 -23.21 -6.33
CA CYS A 344 2.91 -22.00 -6.05
C CYS A 344 3.35 -20.84 -6.94
N LYS A 345 2.42 -19.95 -7.28
CA LYS A 345 2.66 -18.75 -8.06
C LYS A 345 1.92 -17.57 -7.45
N LEU A 346 2.65 -16.53 -7.06
CA LEU A 346 2.08 -15.28 -6.61
C LEU A 346 1.54 -14.49 -7.82
N LEU A 347 0.33 -13.94 -7.72
CA LEU A 347 -0.35 -13.24 -8.81
C LEU A 347 -0.55 -11.76 -8.52
N TYR A 348 -0.96 -11.42 -7.29
CA TYR A 348 -1.32 -10.06 -6.92
C TYR A 348 -1.15 -9.80 -5.42
N THR A 349 -0.95 -8.55 -5.06
CA THR A 349 -0.96 -8.10 -3.67
C THR A 349 -1.65 -6.74 -3.55
N ASP A 350 -2.38 -6.52 -2.45
CA ASP A 350 -2.99 -5.23 -2.13
C ASP A 350 -2.99 -4.96 -0.62
N THR A 351 -1.92 -4.34 -0.15
CA THR A 351 -1.74 -3.85 1.23
C THR A 351 -1.73 -4.94 2.31
N ASP A 352 -2.80 -5.71 2.43
CA ASP A 352 -3.07 -6.73 3.44
C ASP A 352 -3.56 -8.05 2.84
N SER A 353 -3.58 -8.14 1.51
CA SER A 353 -4.10 -9.32 0.83
C SER A 353 -3.19 -9.83 -0.27
N LEU A 354 -3.34 -11.12 -0.59
CA LEU A 354 -2.60 -11.86 -1.60
C LEU A 354 -3.54 -12.68 -2.47
N ILE A 355 -3.30 -12.66 -3.80
CA ILE A 355 -3.88 -13.63 -4.72
C ILE A 355 -2.74 -14.50 -5.26
N PHE A 356 -2.89 -15.81 -5.14
CA PHE A 356 -1.87 -16.77 -5.56
C PHE A 356 -2.47 -18.08 -6.02
N ALA A 357 -1.77 -18.79 -6.90
CA ALA A 357 -2.11 -20.14 -7.29
C ALA A 357 -1.27 -21.16 -6.51
N HIS A 358 -1.85 -22.29 -6.14
CA HIS A 358 -1.17 -23.36 -5.42
C HIS A 358 -1.78 -24.73 -5.78
N PRO A 359 -1.03 -25.84 -5.66
CA PRO A 359 -1.58 -27.18 -5.74
C PRO A 359 -2.64 -27.40 -4.66
N ILE A 360 -3.72 -28.12 -4.97
CA ILE A 360 -4.86 -28.34 -4.04
C ILE A 360 -4.38 -28.88 -2.67
N ASN A 361 -3.38 -29.76 -2.67
CA ASN A 361 -2.87 -30.40 -1.44
C ASN A 361 -1.64 -29.70 -0.83
N ASN A 362 -1.22 -28.55 -1.36
CA ASN A 362 -0.01 -27.87 -0.89
C ASN A 362 -0.24 -26.34 -0.82
N CYS A 363 -1.13 -25.91 0.09
CA CYS A 363 -1.30 -24.49 0.36
C CYS A 363 -0.22 -24.01 1.33
N PRO A 364 0.60 -22.99 0.95
CA PRO A 364 1.72 -22.53 1.78
C PRO A 364 1.27 -21.71 2.99
N LEU A 365 0.07 -21.14 2.95
CA LEU A 365 -0.41 -20.19 3.95
C LEU A 365 -1.57 -20.78 4.74
N PRO A 366 -1.45 -20.91 6.08
CA PRO A 366 -2.55 -21.34 6.92
C PRO A 366 -3.63 -20.26 7.04
N LEU A 367 -4.87 -20.68 7.22
CA LEU A 367 -6.00 -19.82 7.52
C LEU A 367 -6.31 -19.88 9.02
N GLY A 368 -6.84 -18.76 9.54
CA GLY A 368 -7.28 -18.69 10.92
C GLY A 368 -8.22 -17.50 11.18
N PRO A 369 -9.01 -17.56 12.27
CA PRO A 369 -10.01 -16.54 12.59
C PRO A 369 -9.45 -15.36 13.38
N HIS A 370 -8.19 -15.44 13.85
CA HIS A 370 -7.64 -14.48 14.79
C HIS A 370 -7.04 -13.25 14.11
N LEU A 371 -6.78 -12.26 14.91
CA LEU A 371 -6.09 -11.03 14.54
C LEU A 371 -4.72 -11.33 13.92
N GLY A 372 -4.45 -10.82 12.73
CA GLY A 372 -3.21 -11.06 11.99
C GLY A 372 -3.14 -12.35 11.19
N GLU A 373 -4.12 -13.27 11.35
CA GLU A 373 -4.22 -14.47 10.56
C GLU A 373 -4.90 -14.21 9.21
N LEU A 374 -4.73 -15.13 8.27
CA LEU A 374 -5.29 -15.02 6.93
C LEU A 374 -6.68 -15.64 6.85
N THR A 375 -7.58 -14.97 6.14
CA THR A 375 -8.92 -15.48 5.83
C THR A 375 -9.12 -15.59 4.31
N ASP A 376 -9.88 -16.60 3.88
CA ASP A 376 -10.27 -16.76 2.47
C ASP A 376 -11.42 -15.78 2.15
N GLU A 377 -11.21 -14.88 1.18
CA GLU A 377 -12.23 -13.91 0.75
C GLU A 377 -13.40 -14.57 -0.01
N TYR A 378 -13.19 -15.75 -0.59
CA TYR A 378 -14.19 -16.47 -1.37
C TYR A 378 -14.37 -17.93 -0.91
N PRO A 379 -14.70 -18.18 0.36
CA PRO A 379 -14.71 -19.54 0.93
C PRO A 379 -15.74 -20.47 0.28
N SER A 380 -16.82 -19.93 -0.28
CA SER A 380 -17.88 -20.68 -0.98
C SER A 380 -17.65 -20.89 -2.47
N HIS A 381 -16.58 -20.32 -3.03
CA HIS A 381 -16.30 -20.34 -4.46
C HIS A 381 -14.92 -20.94 -4.78
N ASN A 382 -14.79 -21.44 -5.99
CA ASN A 382 -13.49 -21.67 -6.63
C ASN A 382 -13.21 -20.51 -7.58
N ILE A 383 -12.03 -19.91 -7.51
CA ILE A 383 -11.58 -18.92 -8.46
C ILE A 383 -11.00 -19.67 -9.65
N LEU A 384 -11.60 -19.52 -10.84
CA LEU A 384 -11.17 -20.20 -12.06
C LEU A 384 -10.17 -19.38 -12.85
N GLU A 385 -10.41 -18.07 -12.93
CA GLU A 385 -9.54 -17.14 -13.64
C GLU A 385 -9.32 -15.87 -12.80
N TYR A 386 -8.13 -15.34 -12.90
CA TYR A 386 -7.71 -14.06 -12.39
C TYR A 386 -7.19 -13.21 -13.54
N CYS A 387 -7.62 -11.94 -13.61
CA CYS A 387 -7.18 -10.97 -14.58
C CYS A 387 -6.97 -9.61 -13.91
N CYS A 388 -5.86 -8.90 -14.20
CA CYS A 388 -5.51 -7.65 -13.54
C CYS A 388 -5.02 -6.61 -14.55
N GLY A 389 -5.66 -5.43 -14.55
CA GLY A 389 -5.30 -4.28 -15.38
C GLY A 389 -4.38 -3.28 -14.67
N GLY A 390 -3.90 -3.59 -13.47
CA GLY A 390 -3.03 -2.70 -12.69
C GLY A 390 -3.37 -2.67 -11.20
N ALA A 391 -2.75 -1.77 -10.45
CA ALA A 391 -2.99 -1.64 -9.01
C ALA A 391 -4.47 -1.25 -8.75
N LYS A 392 -5.17 -2.06 -7.94
CA LYS A 392 -6.60 -1.91 -7.60
C LYS A 392 -7.55 -2.00 -8.81
N GLN A 393 -7.11 -2.74 -9.85
CA GLN A 393 -7.93 -3.04 -11.04
C GLN A 393 -7.82 -4.52 -11.34
N TYR A 394 -8.78 -5.33 -10.92
CA TYR A 394 -8.78 -6.77 -11.17
C TYR A 394 -10.16 -7.35 -11.36
N GLY A 395 -10.21 -8.48 -12.05
CA GLY A 395 -11.39 -9.29 -12.26
C GLY A 395 -11.15 -10.75 -11.89
N LEU A 396 -12.17 -11.40 -11.36
CA LEU A 396 -12.17 -12.82 -11.01
C LEU A 396 -13.36 -13.50 -11.67
N LYS A 397 -13.13 -14.70 -12.20
CA LYS A 397 -14.17 -15.63 -12.64
C LYS A 397 -14.34 -16.70 -11.57
N LEU A 398 -15.54 -16.78 -11.02
CA LEU A 398 -15.87 -17.61 -9.87
C LEU A 398 -16.84 -18.73 -10.25
N GLN A 399 -16.72 -19.87 -9.57
CA GLN A 399 -17.67 -20.98 -9.62
C GLN A 399 -18.04 -21.39 -8.21
N ARG A 400 -19.35 -21.51 -7.91
CA ARG A 400 -19.82 -22.01 -6.61
C ARG A 400 -19.45 -23.46 -6.41
N LYS A 401 -18.90 -23.81 -5.25
CA LYS A 401 -18.48 -25.18 -4.92
C LYS A 401 -19.61 -26.21 -4.98
N ASN A 402 -20.83 -25.79 -4.61
CA ASN A 402 -21.98 -26.70 -4.48
C ASN A 402 -22.94 -26.66 -5.70
N GLN A 403 -22.63 -25.91 -6.76
CA GLN A 403 -23.48 -25.71 -7.91
C GLN A 403 -22.66 -25.73 -9.23
N GLN A 404 -22.10 -26.89 -9.55
CA GLN A 404 -21.23 -27.05 -10.73
C GLN A 404 -21.96 -26.81 -12.07
N ASN A 405 -23.29 -26.90 -12.12
CA ASN A 405 -24.12 -26.72 -13.33
C ASN A 405 -24.77 -25.34 -13.44
N VAL A 406 -24.52 -24.41 -12.52
CA VAL A 406 -24.99 -23.03 -12.59
C VAL A 406 -23.87 -22.16 -13.14
N GLY A 407 -24.19 -21.19 -13.99
CA GLY A 407 -23.22 -20.34 -14.67
C GLY A 407 -22.18 -19.70 -13.77
N HIS A 408 -21.18 -19.08 -14.36
CA HIS A 408 -20.09 -18.43 -13.63
C HIS A 408 -20.53 -17.09 -13.02
N GLU A 409 -20.01 -16.77 -11.84
CA GLU A 409 -20.09 -15.45 -11.23
C GLU A 409 -18.82 -14.66 -11.54
N TYR A 410 -18.95 -13.35 -11.69
CA TYR A 410 -17.81 -12.48 -12.00
C TYR A 410 -17.68 -11.39 -10.96
N VAL A 411 -16.46 -11.15 -10.50
CA VAL A 411 -16.09 -10.01 -9.68
C VAL A 411 -15.23 -9.09 -10.53
N LEU A 412 -15.56 -7.81 -10.56
CA LEU A 412 -14.74 -6.80 -11.21
C LEU A 412 -14.57 -5.62 -10.25
N LYS A 413 -13.32 -5.18 -10.05
CA LYS A 413 -12.98 -3.98 -9.30
C LYS A 413 -12.08 -3.10 -10.13
N VAL A 414 -12.46 -1.83 -10.29
CA VAL A 414 -11.71 -0.82 -11.04
C VAL A 414 -11.56 0.43 -10.19
N ARG A 415 -10.31 0.81 -9.95
CA ARG A 415 -9.98 2.00 -9.16
C ARG A 415 -10.65 3.25 -9.72
N GLY A 416 -11.33 4.01 -8.84
CA GLY A 416 -11.96 5.28 -9.19
C GLY A 416 -13.28 5.16 -9.96
N MET A 417 -13.77 3.93 -10.20
CA MET A 417 -15.04 3.67 -10.89
C MET A 417 -16.05 3.01 -9.96
N THR A 418 -17.30 3.42 -10.08
CA THR A 418 -18.44 2.74 -9.43
C THR A 418 -19.10 1.83 -10.45
N LEU A 419 -18.91 0.53 -10.32
CA LEU A 419 -19.44 -0.48 -11.23
C LEU A 419 -20.90 -0.78 -10.83
N ASN A 420 -21.83 0.06 -11.27
CA ASN A 420 -23.26 -0.17 -11.13
C ASN A 420 -23.80 -1.03 -12.29
N TRP A 421 -25.09 -1.35 -12.24
CA TRP A 421 -25.74 -2.18 -13.26
C TRP A 421 -25.60 -1.58 -14.67
N ASP A 422 -25.75 -0.27 -14.80
CA ASP A 422 -25.67 0.45 -16.08
C ASP A 422 -24.27 0.35 -16.71
N VAL A 423 -23.21 0.61 -15.91
CA VAL A 423 -21.81 0.49 -16.34
C VAL A 423 -21.50 -0.92 -16.83
N LEU A 424 -21.98 -1.93 -16.08
CA LEU A 424 -21.71 -3.34 -16.40
C LEU A 424 -22.50 -3.82 -17.64
N ASN A 425 -23.74 -3.42 -17.79
CA ASN A 425 -24.63 -4.00 -18.82
C ASN A 425 -24.84 -3.13 -20.06
N ASN A 426 -24.89 -1.80 -19.90
CA ASN A 426 -25.15 -0.89 -21.01
C ASN A 426 -23.88 -0.26 -21.59
N GLN A 427 -22.88 0.03 -20.75
CA GLN A 427 -21.65 0.70 -21.18
C GLN A 427 -20.49 -0.27 -21.44
N GLY A 428 -20.73 -1.57 -21.30
CA GLY A 428 -19.85 -2.62 -21.79
C GLY A 428 -18.62 -2.94 -20.95
N LEU A 429 -18.45 -2.35 -19.75
CA LEU A 429 -17.34 -2.69 -18.86
C LEU A 429 -17.66 -3.96 -18.05
N GLN A 430 -17.77 -5.07 -18.72
CA GLN A 430 -17.96 -6.41 -18.15
C GLN A 430 -16.62 -7.13 -17.98
N TYR A 431 -16.62 -8.25 -17.23
CA TYR A 431 -15.42 -9.06 -17.04
C TYR A 431 -14.73 -9.48 -18.34
N ASN A 432 -15.50 -9.92 -19.35
CA ASN A 432 -14.92 -10.36 -20.62
C ASN A 432 -14.25 -9.22 -21.37
N THR A 433 -14.89 -8.06 -21.45
CA THR A 433 -14.33 -6.87 -22.09
C THR A 433 -13.08 -6.38 -21.34
N PHE A 434 -13.15 -6.34 -20.01
CA PHE A 434 -12.01 -6.03 -19.16
C PHE A 434 -10.83 -6.98 -19.41
N ARG A 435 -11.09 -8.28 -19.48
CA ARG A 435 -10.09 -9.32 -19.73
C ARG A 435 -9.45 -9.16 -21.11
N GLU A 436 -10.24 -8.92 -22.15
CA GLU A 436 -9.77 -8.70 -23.53
C GLU A 436 -8.85 -7.48 -23.59
N GLN A 437 -9.24 -6.37 -22.99
CA GLN A 437 -8.44 -5.15 -22.88
C GLN A 437 -7.10 -5.42 -22.19
N VAL A 438 -7.10 -6.13 -21.06
CA VAL A 438 -5.87 -6.47 -20.32
C VAL A 438 -4.96 -7.36 -21.15
N LEU A 439 -5.50 -8.40 -21.80
CA LEU A 439 -4.70 -9.32 -22.62
C LEU A 439 -4.15 -8.67 -23.88
N SER A 440 -4.89 -7.77 -24.51
CA SER A 440 -4.41 -6.96 -25.64
C SER A 440 -3.27 -6.06 -25.19
N TYR A 441 -3.49 -5.28 -24.13
CA TYR A 441 -2.49 -4.40 -23.55
C TYR A 441 -1.20 -5.14 -23.14
N ALA A 442 -1.34 -6.32 -22.55
CA ALA A 442 -0.20 -7.12 -22.12
C ALA A 442 0.67 -7.61 -23.29
N LYS A 443 0.11 -7.72 -24.49
CA LYS A 443 0.83 -8.14 -25.71
C LYS A 443 1.43 -6.98 -26.49
N THR A 444 0.67 -5.88 -26.61
CA THR A 444 1.01 -4.77 -27.51
C THR A 444 1.56 -3.53 -26.79
N GLY A 445 1.19 -3.33 -25.53
CA GLY A 445 1.41 -2.08 -24.79
C GLY A 445 0.42 -0.98 -25.17
N GLU A 446 -0.48 -1.24 -26.11
CA GLU A 446 -1.45 -0.26 -26.59
C GLU A 446 -2.78 -0.36 -25.82
N ASN A 447 -3.41 0.77 -25.58
CA ASN A 447 -4.70 0.89 -24.92
C ASN A 447 -5.77 1.32 -25.90
N ASP A 448 -6.96 0.71 -25.80
CA ASP A 448 -8.20 1.17 -26.42
C ASP A 448 -9.18 1.54 -25.29
N PRO A 449 -9.19 2.80 -24.81
CA PRO A 449 -9.93 3.18 -23.63
C PRO A 449 -11.44 3.07 -23.80
N ILE A 450 -12.14 2.57 -22.78
CA ILE A 450 -13.60 2.53 -22.72
C ILE A 450 -14.09 3.77 -21.96
N ASP A 451 -14.92 4.59 -22.62
CA ASP A 451 -15.53 5.77 -21.98
C ASP A 451 -16.77 5.36 -21.17
N ILE A 452 -16.72 5.59 -19.87
CA ILE A 452 -17.79 5.31 -18.93
C ILE A 452 -18.44 6.62 -18.50
N ILE A 453 -19.75 6.73 -18.71
CA ILE A 453 -20.53 7.94 -18.45
C ILE A 453 -21.38 7.75 -17.19
N TYR A 454 -21.19 8.62 -16.21
CA TYR A 454 -22.07 8.74 -15.05
C TYR A 454 -23.00 9.94 -15.27
N PRO A 455 -24.26 9.73 -15.67
CA PRO A 455 -25.12 10.81 -16.19
C PRO A 455 -25.51 11.83 -15.11
N ASN A 456 -25.59 11.43 -13.86
CA ASN A 456 -26.11 12.22 -12.76
C ASN A 456 -25.04 12.48 -11.68
N PHE A 457 -23.85 12.93 -12.07
CA PHE A 457 -22.81 13.27 -11.12
C PHE A 457 -23.06 14.65 -10.52
N LEU A 458 -23.17 14.72 -9.19
CA LEU A 458 -23.39 15.99 -8.49
C LEU A 458 -22.08 16.77 -8.39
N ARG A 459 -22.06 17.98 -8.95
CA ARG A 459 -20.94 18.92 -8.86
C ARG A 459 -21.38 20.23 -8.23
N PRO A 460 -20.63 20.74 -7.24
CA PRO A 460 -20.81 22.10 -6.81
C PRO A 460 -20.36 23.05 -7.94
N SER A 461 -21.21 24.01 -8.29
CA SER A 461 -20.85 25.15 -9.13
C SER A 461 -20.60 26.33 -8.21
N ILE A 462 -19.33 26.67 -8.00
CA ILE A 462 -18.94 27.80 -7.15
C ILE A 462 -19.51 29.08 -7.75
N LYS A 463 -19.45 29.21 -9.08
CA LYS A 463 -19.93 30.41 -9.80
C LYS A 463 -21.42 30.69 -9.59
N ASP A 464 -22.23 29.65 -9.49
CA ASP A 464 -23.70 29.79 -9.40
C ASP A 464 -24.23 29.54 -7.98
N GLY A 465 -23.34 29.18 -7.01
CA GLY A 465 -23.74 28.84 -5.66
C GLY A 465 -24.68 27.62 -5.59
N ARG A 466 -24.64 26.73 -6.58
CA ARG A 466 -25.60 25.61 -6.74
C ARG A 466 -24.87 24.28 -6.86
N VAL A 467 -25.54 23.23 -6.45
CA VAL A 467 -25.14 21.87 -6.81
C VAL A 467 -25.89 21.48 -8.09
N THR A 468 -25.15 21.19 -9.14
CA THR A 468 -25.72 20.80 -10.44
C THR A 468 -25.44 19.32 -10.69
N SER A 469 -26.41 18.66 -11.36
CA SER A 469 -26.21 17.31 -11.88
C SER A 469 -25.67 17.40 -13.31
N GLN A 470 -24.48 16.83 -13.54
CA GLN A 470 -23.81 16.87 -14.85
C GLN A 470 -23.26 15.48 -15.20
N PRO A 471 -23.15 15.14 -16.49
CA PRO A 471 -22.45 13.91 -16.87
C PRO A 471 -20.97 14.00 -16.45
N GLN A 472 -20.45 12.89 -15.94
CA GLN A 472 -19.03 12.69 -15.70
C GLN A 472 -18.52 11.56 -16.57
N HIS A 473 -17.51 11.84 -17.39
CA HIS A 473 -16.81 10.84 -18.20
C HIS A 473 -15.59 10.31 -17.46
N LYS A 474 -15.41 9.00 -17.47
CA LYS A 474 -14.20 8.33 -16.94
C LYS A 474 -13.74 7.29 -17.93
N LEU A 475 -12.50 7.43 -18.38
CA LEU A 475 -11.88 6.46 -19.28
C LEU A 475 -11.32 5.27 -18.48
N TYR A 476 -11.82 4.07 -18.78
CA TYR A 476 -11.17 2.84 -18.33
C TYR A 476 -10.07 2.44 -19.30
N LYS A 477 -8.89 2.18 -18.77
CA LYS A 477 -7.77 1.53 -19.47
C LYS A 477 -6.91 0.74 -18.48
N PRO A 478 -6.28 -0.37 -18.89
CA PRO A 478 -5.22 -1.00 -18.10
C PRO A 478 -4.05 -0.03 -17.88
N VAL A 479 -3.50 -0.01 -16.65
CA VAL A 479 -2.34 0.82 -16.30
C VAL A 479 -1.38 0.01 -15.43
N VAL A 480 -0.31 -0.48 -16.03
CA VAL A 480 0.72 -1.27 -15.34
C VAL A 480 2.03 -0.50 -15.34
N SER A 481 2.14 0.46 -14.41
CA SER A 481 3.30 1.37 -14.29
C SER A 481 4.30 0.96 -13.22
N LYS A 482 4.15 -0.23 -12.61
CA LYS A 482 5.01 -0.69 -11.50
C LYS A 482 6.03 -1.76 -11.89
N GLY A 483 6.20 -2.04 -13.17
CA GLY A 483 7.14 -3.00 -13.71
C GLY A 483 7.05 -3.12 -15.22
N ILE A 484 7.76 -4.09 -15.77
CA ILE A 484 7.77 -4.39 -17.21
C ILE A 484 7.00 -5.68 -17.46
N ILE A 485 6.03 -5.63 -18.35
CA ILE A 485 5.20 -6.78 -18.72
C ILE A 485 6.00 -7.68 -19.67
N ARG A 486 6.02 -8.97 -19.37
CA ARG A 486 6.52 -10.01 -20.28
C ARG A 486 5.32 -10.69 -20.98
N PRO A 487 5.16 -10.52 -22.30
CA PRO A 487 3.99 -11.03 -23.05
C PRO A 487 3.79 -12.54 -23.01
N SER A 488 4.87 -13.32 -22.99
CA SER A 488 4.82 -14.79 -23.10
C SER A 488 4.09 -15.49 -21.95
N ASP A 489 4.14 -14.92 -20.73
CA ASP A 489 3.54 -15.50 -19.53
C ASP A 489 2.74 -14.51 -18.68
N PHE A 490 2.54 -13.29 -19.19
CA PHE A 490 1.83 -12.19 -18.53
C PHE A 490 2.42 -11.79 -17.17
N SER A 491 3.68 -12.11 -16.89
CA SER A 491 4.36 -11.69 -15.66
C SER A 491 4.73 -10.21 -15.72
N VAL A 492 4.72 -9.57 -14.55
CA VAL A 492 5.19 -8.20 -14.36
C VAL A 492 6.55 -8.25 -13.66
N LEU A 493 7.61 -8.01 -14.41
CA LEU A 493 8.98 -8.01 -13.94
C LEU A 493 9.28 -6.72 -13.18
N ASN A 494 9.93 -6.82 -12.03
CA ASN A 494 10.37 -5.65 -11.28
C ASN A 494 11.42 -4.85 -12.08
N PHE A 495 11.38 -3.51 -11.96
CA PHE A 495 12.44 -2.67 -12.53
C PHE A 495 13.80 -3.10 -11.98
N GLY A 496 14.73 -3.42 -12.87
CA GLY A 496 16.04 -3.95 -12.49
C GLY A 496 16.14 -5.48 -12.53
N PHE A 497 15.11 -6.17 -12.99
CA PHE A 497 15.18 -7.61 -13.24
C PHE A 497 16.34 -7.93 -14.19
N VAL A 498 17.10 -8.99 -13.88
CA VAL A 498 18.18 -9.51 -14.71
C VAL A 498 17.82 -10.92 -15.18
N ASN A 499 17.82 -11.13 -16.49
CA ASN A 499 17.53 -12.44 -17.06
C ASN A 499 18.77 -13.34 -16.97
N ASN A 500 18.84 -14.18 -15.94
CA ASN A 500 19.94 -15.12 -15.72
C ASN A 500 19.82 -16.38 -16.62
N ARG A 501 19.71 -16.21 -17.93
CA ARG A 501 19.86 -17.32 -18.88
C ARG A 501 21.34 -17.75 -19.08
N HIS A 502 22.31 -17.14 -18.41
CA HIS A 502 23.69 -17.60 -18.34
C HIS A 502 23.98 -18.32 -17.03
N PRO A 503 24.71 -19.45 -17.06
CA PRO A 503 25.02 -20.21 -15.86
C PRO A 503 25.81 -19.33 -14.88
N ARG A 504 25.50 -19.50 -13.60
CA ARG A 504 26.22 -18.87 -12.50
C ARG A 504 27.72 -19.09 -12.68
N ILE A 505 28.47 -18.06 -13.00
CA ILE A 505 29.90 -18.03 -12.74
C ILE A 505 30.01 -17.90 -11.22
N SER A 506 30.41 -18.97 -10.57
CA SER A 506 30.73 -18.96 -9.15
C SER A 506 31.76 -17.88 -8.89
N PRO A 507 31.62 -17.04 -7.84
CA PRO A 507 32.67 -16.10 -7.50
C PRO A 507 33.94 -16.86 -7.09
N PRO A 508 35.13 -16.28 -7.36
CA PRO A 508 36.40 -16.85 -6.95
C PRO A 508 36.55 -16.94 -5.43
#